data_dcb08560239b86de4af5efcafa5a6943
#
_entry.id   dcb08560239b86de4af5efcafa5a6943
#
_cell.length_a   1.000
_cell.length_b   1.000
_cell.length_c   1.000
_cell.angle_alpha   90.00
_cell.angle_beta   90.00
_cell.angle_gamma   90.00
#
_symmetry.space_group_name_H-M   'P 1'
#
loop_
_entity.id
_entity.type
_entity.pdbx_description
1 polymer ?
#
loop_
_entity_poly.entity_id
_entity_poly.type
_entity_poly.pdbx_seq_one_letter_code
_entity_poly.pdbx_strand_id
1 'polypeptide(L)'
;WDLKNLLVEGFSGVNGKLKCAPPKHFRSALGQAVNFLYTMQGEAAGAQAFSNFDTLLAPFIRYDNLNYTQVKQAMQEFVFNMNVPTRVGFQSPFTNITMDLNVPDYYKNEAVIIGGEMMDKTYGEFQPEMDMINKAFFEVMMEGDASGQVFTFPIPTYNITKDFDWDNPALDGLWAMSAKYGIPYFSNFINSDMSPEDARSMCCRLRIDNRQLEYRGGGLFGSNPLTGSIGVVTINLPRIGYIANSEKDFFKFLKEKMEIAKECLEIKREFLEKQTNAGLYPYTKFYLKDIKARYGVYWKNHFSTIGIVGLNEACKNLLHKDIASAEGREFGLKVMDFMRSEIEKFQRETKHNYNLEATPAEGTSYRLAKIDKSQFLSPAFALGKDTPFYTNSSHLPVNYTDDIFELLDHQDEFQTKYTGGTVVHIFAGEAIQDISVMKNLVKKVCTNYKLPYFTFSPTFSVCPEHGYISGEHSTCPDCGADCEVFSRIVGYLRPVNQWNDGKQEEFKNRKTFCVTC
;
A
#
# COMPACT_ATOMS: atom_id res chain seq x y z
N TRP A 1 -1.48 6.92 -10.47
CA TRP A 1 -1.38 7.67 -11.74
C TRP A 1 -1.37 6.72 -12.92
N ASP A 2 -1.34 7.25 -14.14
CA ASP A 2 -1.34 6.45 -15.36
C ASP A 2 0.04 6.51 -16.03
N LEU A 3 0.80 5.41 -15.93
CA LEU A 3 2.10 5.28 -16.59
C LEU A 3 1.94 5.28 -18.11
N LYS A 4 0.89 4.61 -18.64
CA LYS A 4 0.65 4.55 -20.08
C LYS A 4 0.45 5.95 -20.68
N ASN A 5 -0.29 6.83 -19.98
CA ASN A 5 -0.46 8.22 -20.40
C ASN A 5 0.90 8.96 -20.46
N LEU A 6 1.76 8.75 -19.45
CA LEU A 6 3.12 9.33 -19.46
C LEU A 6 3.96 8.85 -20.65
N LEU A 7 3.83 7.57 -21.03
CA LEU A 7 4.54 7.00 -22.19
C LEU A 7 3.99 7.53 -23.54
N VAL A 8 2.71 7.89 -23.59
CA VAL A 8 2.05 8.43 -24.79
C VAL A 8 2.30 9.94 -24.96
N GLU A 9 2.15 10.72 -23.90
CA GLU A 9 2.19 12.19 -23.97
C GLU A 9 3.55 12.77 -23.54
N GLY A 10 4.37 12.01 -22.83
CA GLY A 10 5.58 12.50 -22.19
C GLY A 10 5.29 13.31 -20.92
N PHE A 11 6.34 13.75 -20.24
CA PHE A 11 6.20 14.58 -19.04
C PHE A 11 5.92 16.04 -19.44
N SER A 12 4.77 16.54 -19.02
CA SER A 12 4.32 17.91 -19.33
C SER A 12 3.34 18.38 -18.25
N GLY A 13 2.84 19.60 -18.34
CA GLY A 13 1.72 20.03 -17.48
C GLY A 13 1.61 21.53 -17.29
N VAL A 14 2.68 22.29 -17.25
CA VAL A 14 2.64 23.71 -16.93
C VAL A 14 3.25 24.54 -18.05
N ASN A 15 2.51 25.54 -18.53
CA ASN A 15 3.00 26.46 -19.56
C ASN A 15 4.25 27.21 -19.06
N GLY A 16 5.28 27.26 -19.92
CA GLY A 16 6.55 27.91 -19.59
C GLY A 16 7.48 27.08 -18.67
N LYS A 17 7.10 25.84 -18.32
CA LYS A 17 7.94 24.88 -17.58
C LYS A 17 8.45 23.79 -18.54
N LEU A 18 9.36 22.97 -18.03
CA LEU A 18 9.98 21.88 -18.77
C LEU A 18 8.92 20.90 -19.32
N LYS A 19 9.11 20.51 -20.57
CA LYS A 19 8.35 19.46 -21.25
C LYS A 19 9.30 18.41 -21.80
N CYS A 20 8.94 17.14 -21.64
CA CYS A 20 9.62 16.04 -22.32
C CYS A 20 8.68 15.45 -23.38
N ALA A 21 9.21 15.15 -24.55
CA ALA A 21 8.50 14.34 -25.51
C ALA A 21 8.27 12.91 -24.97
N PRO A 22 7.34 12.13 -25.55
CA PRO A 22 7.19 10.72 -25.22
C PRO A 22 8.54 9.98 -25.24
N PRO A 23 8.84 9.15 -24.23
CA PRO A 23 10.14 8.50 -24.13
C PRO A 23 10.31 7.46 -25.23
N LYS A 24 11.50 7.45 -25.87
CA LYS A 24 11.87 6.48 -26.90
C LYS A 24 12.80 5.38 -26.38
N HIS A 25 13.41 5.60 -25.23
CA HIS A 25 14.43 4.73 -24.64
C HIS A 25 14.09 4.35 -23.20
N PHE A 26 14.50 3.15 -22.76
CA PHE A 26 14.23 2.61 -21.44
C PHE A 26 14.65 3.56 -20.30
N ARG A 27 15.89 4.06 -20.35
CA ARG A 27 16.39 5.03 -19.35
C ARG A 27 15.58 6.34 -19.35
N SER A 28 15.14 6.79 -20.53
CA SER A 28 14.33 7.99 -20.63
C SER A 28 12.94 7.78 -20.03
N ALA A 29 12.34 6.61 -20.23
CA ALA A 29 11.05 6.25 -19.63
C ALA A 29 11.15 6.20 -18.10
N LEU A 30 12.17 5.55 -17.56
CA LEU A 30 12.44 5.53 -16.11
C LEU A 30 12.70 6.94 -15.56
N GLY A 31 13.50 7.75 -16.24
CA GLY A 31 13.79 9.13 -15.83
C GLY A 31 12.55 10.02 -15.84
N GLN A 32 11.65 9.86 -16.81
CA GLN A 32 10.37 10.58 -16.81
C GLN A 32 9.43 10.11 -15.69
N ALA A 33 9.42 8.81 -15.37
CA ALA A 33 8.68 8.28 -14.21
C ALA A 33 9.19 8.90 -12.90
N VAL A 34 10.51 8.98 -12.70
CA VAL A 34 11.12 9.67 -11.55
C VAL A 34 10.66 11.13 -11.49
N ASN A 35 10.82 11.88 -12.56
CA ASN A 35 10.44 13.30 -12.60
C ASN A 35 8.95 13.51 -12.31
N PHE A 36 8.11 12.63 -12.85
CA PHE A 36 6.67 12.65 -12.59
C PHE A 36 6.37 12.45 -11.10
N LEU A 37 6.90 11.38 -10.50
CA LEU A 37 6.64 11.05 -9.10
C LEU A 37 7.16 12.14 -8.15
N TYR A 38 8.33 12.72 -8.44
CA TYR A 38 8.87 13.86 -7.70
C TYR A 38 7.98 15.10 -7.80
N THR A 39 7.46 15.39 -8.98
CA THR A 39 6.60 16.55 -9.19
C THR A 39 5.26 16.38 -8.50
N MET A 40 4.64 15.21 -8.67
CA MET A 40 3.31 14.94 -8.11
C MET A 40 3.30 14.90 -6.58
N GLN A 41 4.38 14.49 -5.93
CA GLN A 41 4.47 14.58 -4.46
C GLN A 41 4.38 16.01 -3.92
N GLY A 42 4.67 17.02 -4.74
CA GLY A 42 4.52 18.43 -4.38
C GLY A 42 3.06 18.90 -4.36
N GLU A 43 2.18 18.23 -5.10
CA GLU A 43 0.76 18.57 -5.21
C GLU A 43 -0.17 17.60 -4.46
N ALA A 44 0.25 16.37 -4.25
CA ALA A 44 -0.55 15.32 -3.62
C ALA A 44 0.16 14.76 -2.38
N ALA A 45 -0.52 14.77 -1.25
CA ALA A 45 -0.02 14.15 -0.02
C ALA A 45 -0.09 12.62 -0.12
N GLY A 46 0.80 11.95 0.62
CA GLY A 46 0.87 10.49 0.65
C GLY A 46 1.64 9.88 -0.51
N ALA A 47 1.41 8.60 -0.76
CA ALA A 47 2.14 7.87 -1.78
C ALA A 47 1.65 8.18 -3.20
N GLN A 48 2.61 8.21 -4.11
CA GLN A 48 2.37 8.27 -5.55
C GLN A 48 2.66 6.89 -6.14
N ALA A 49 1.80 6.39 -7.02
CA ALA A 49 1.92 5.03 -7.52
C ALA A 49 1.72 4.91 -9.03
N PHE A 50 2.44 3.96 -9.62
CA PHE A 50 2.19 3.45 -10.96
C PHE A 50 1.86 1.96 -10.91
N SER A 51 0.86 1.55 -11.68
CA SER A 51 0.54 0.13 -11.92
C SER A 51 1.10 -0.34 -13.26
N ASN A 52 1.17 -1.67 -13.44
CA ASN A 52 1.65 -2.31 -14.68
C ASN A 52 3.07 -1.84 -15.08
N PHE A 53 3.93 -1.63 -14.09
CA PHE A 53 5.21 -0.98 -14.29
C PHE A 53 6.15 -1.82 -15.17
N ASP A 54 6.26 -3.11 -14.89
CA ASP A 54 7.06 -4.06 -15.66
C ASP A 54 6.45 -4.33 -17.05
N THR A 55 5.12 -4.51 -17.14
CA THR A 55 4.40 -4.72 -18.40
C THR A 55 4.64 -3.58 -19.39
N LEU A 56 4.44 -2.34 -18.94
CA LEU A 56 4.51 -1.17 -19.82
C LEU A 56 5.96 -0.79 -20.21
N LEU A 57 6.94 -1.16 -19.40
CA LEU A 57 8.34 -0.82 -19.66
C LEU A 57 9.13 -1.92 -20.36
N ALA A 58 8.69 -3.17 -20.31
CA ALA A 58 9.37 -4.31 -20.93
C ALA A 58 9.69 -4.11 -22.43
N PRO A 59 8.78 -3.55 -23.27
CA PRO A 59 9.06 -3.37 -24.68
C PRO A 59 10.28 -2.50 -24.98
N PHE A 60 10.55 -1.49 -24.15
CA PHE A 60 11.71 -0.60 -24.36
C PHE A 60 13.04 -1.36 -24.39
N ILE A 61 13.16 -2.47 -23.62
CA ILE A 61 14.38 -3.28 -23.57
C ILE A 61 14.69 -3.87 -24.94
N ARG A 62 13.68 -4.45 -25.61
CA ARG A 62 13.85 -5.06 -26.94
C ARG A 62 14.08 -3.98 -28.00
N TYR A 63 13.33 -2.88 -27.98
CA TYR A 63 13.49 -1.80 -28.97
C TYR A 63 14.82 -1.06 -28.83
N ASP A 64 15.38 -0.99 -27.61
CA ASP A 64 16.72 -0.44 -27.36
C ASP A 64 17.83 -1.49 -27.53
N ASN A 65 17.49 -2.77 -27.78
CA ASN A 65 18.43 -3.89 -27.86
C ASN A 65 19.36 -3.99 -26.62
N LEU A 66 18.77 -3.84 -25.42
CA LEU A 66 19.54 -3.86 -24.17
C LEU A 66 19.86 -5.28 -23.72
N ASN A 67 21.07 -5.47 -23.25
CA ASN A 67 21.43 -6.68 -22.50
C ASN A 67 21.10 -6.54 -21.00
N TYR A 68 21.15 -7.65 -20.26
CA TYR A 68 20.80 -7.68 -18.85
C TYR A 68 21.60 -6.69 -17.99
N THR A 69 22.91 -6.55 -18.22
CA THR A 69 23.76 -5.61 -17.46
C THR A 69 23.29 -4.16 -17.62
N GLN A 70 22.88 -3.79 -18.82
CA GLN A 70 22.38 -2.46 -19.12
C GLN A 70 21.00 -2.21 -18.47
N VAL A 71 20.12 -3.24 -18.46
CA VAL A 71 18.82 -3.19 -17.77
C VAL A 71 19.04 -3.03 -16.27
N LYS A 72 19.92 -3.85 -15.67
CA LYS A 72 20.23 -3.76 -14.24
C LYS A 72 20.79 -2.38 -13.86
N GLN A 73 21.71 -1.83 -14.66
CA GLN A 73 22.24 -0.48 -14.43
C GLN A 73 21.16 0.60 -14.48
N ALA A 74 20.27 0.52 -15.47
CA ALA A 74 19.15 1.48 -15.56
C ALA A 74 18.18 1.37 -14.38
N MET A 75 17.93 0.15 -13.92
CA MET A 75 17.09 -0.11 -12.75
C MET A 75 17.76 0.39 -11.45
N GLN A 76 19.08 0.23 -11.32
CA GLN A 76 19.84 0.78 -10.19
C GLN A 76 19.75 2.32 -10.15
N GLU A 77 19.89 2.99 -11.28
CA GLU A 77 19.71 4.44 -11.40
C GLU A 77 18.29 4.86 -10.97
N PHE A 78 17.27 4.12 -11.41
CA PHE A 78 15.89 4.39 -11.04
C PHE A 78 15.67 4.25 -9.54
N VAL A 79 16.05 3.11 -8.93
CA VAL A 79 15.88 2.85 -7.51
C VAL A 79 16.66 3.86 -6.66
N PHE A 80 17.92 4.15 -7.03
CA PHE A 80 18.73 5.16 -6.34
C PHE A 80 18.03 6.52 -6.35
N ASN A 81 17.60 6.99 -7.52
CA ASN A 81 16.90 8.27 -7.64
C ASN A 81 15.62 8.30 -6.80
N MET A 82 14.86 7.19 -6.69
CA MET A 82 13.66 7.14 -5.86
C MET A 82 13.94 7.20 -4.34
N ASN A 83 15.19 7.02 -3.91
CA ASN A 83 15.61 7.10 -2.50
C ASN A 83 16.34 8.41 -2.15
N VAL A 84 16.58 9.29 -3.12
CA VAL A 84 17.18 10.61 -2.85
C VAL A 84 16.21 11.46 -2.02
N PRO A 85 16.66 12.05 -0.89
CA PRO A 85 15.80 12.79 0.03
C PRO A 85 15.47 14.20 -0.50
N THR A 86 14.53 14.29 -1.42
CA THR A 86 14.14 15.54 -2.11
C THR A 86 12.92 16.24 -1.50
N ARG A 87 12.18 15.58 -0.60
CA ARG A 87 11.04 16.19 0.11
C ARG A 87 11.51 17.13 1.21
N VAL A 88 10.67 18.10 1.53
CA VAL A 88 10.83 18.91 2.74
C VAL A 88 10.97 18.01 3.97
N GLY A 89 11.98 18.25 4.79
CA GLY A 89 12.32 17.40 5.93
C GLY A 89 13.24 16.23 5.58
N PHE A 90 13.92 16.28 4.44
CA PHE A 90 14.90 15.27 4.00
C PHE A 90 14.31 13.86 3.91
N GLN A 91 13.08 13.74 3.43
CA GLN A 91 12.41 12.46 3.16
C GLN A 91 12.49 12.11 1.68
N SER A 92 12.61 10.83 1.39
CA SER A 92 12.41 10.30 0.02
C SER A 92 10.94 10.43 -0.39
N PRO A 93 10.64 10.49 -1.70
CA PRO A 93 9.26 10.43 -2.17
C PRO A 93 8.63 9.10 -1.78
N PHE A 94 7.46 9.17 -1.18
CA PHE A 94 6.70 7.96 -0.86
C PHE A 94 6.08 7.40 -2.13
N THR A 95 6.62 6.30 -2.63
CA THR A 95 6.26 5.76 -3.94
C THR A 95 5.98 4.27 -3.89
N ASN A 96 5.06 3.84 -4.75
CA ASN A 96 4.73 2.43 -4.96
C ASN A 96 4.74 2.11 -6.46
N ILE A 97 5.22 0.95 -6.82
CA ILE A 97 5.10 0.37 -8.17
C ILE A 97 4.43 -0.99 -8.07
N THR A 98 3.47 -1.23 -8.97
CA THR A 98 2.85 -2.56 -9.07
C THR A 98 3.42 -3.29 -10.26
N MET A 99 3.93 -4.49 -10.02
CA MET A 99 4.49 -5.43 -10.97
C MET A 99 3.47 -6.54 -11.25
N ASP A 100 3.25 -6.84 -12.51
CA ASP A 100 2.30 -7.88 -12.92
C ASP A 100 2.92 -9.27 -12.94
N LEU A 101 4.22 -9.38 -13.18
CA LEU A 101 5.04 -10.60 -13.30
C LEU A 101 4.67 -11.47 -14.51
N ASN A 102 3.41 -11.56 -14.87
CA ASN A 102 2.91 -12.12 -16.13
C ASN A 102 2.16 -11.03 -16.89
N VAL A 103 2.28 -10.99 -18.21
CA VAL A 103 1.55 -9.98 -18.99
C VAL A 103 0.05 -10.17 -18.80
N PRO A 104 -0.67 -9.17 -18.26
CA PRO A 104 -2.11 -9.27 -18.02
C PRO A 104 -2.91 -9.47 -19.31
N ASP A 105 -4.00 -10.24 -19.24
CA ASP A 105 -4.84 -10.56 -20.42
C ASP A 105 -5.33 -9.30 -21.15
N TYR A 106 -5.66 -8.25 -20.41
CA TYR A 106 -6.12 -6.98 -20.99
C TYR A 106 -5.01 -6.18 -21.71
N TYR A 107 -3.73 -6.53 -21.51
CA TYR A 107 -2.62 -5.97 -22.28
C TYR A 107 -2.08 -6.90 -23.36
N LYS A 108 -2.32 -8.21 -23.29
CA LYS A 108 -1.69 -9.20 -24.18
C LYS A 108 -1.80 -8.84 -25.66
N ASN A 109 -2.97 -8.34 -26.09
CA ASN A 109 -3.29 -8.04 -27.48
C ASN A 109 -3.21 -6.52 -27.79
N GLU A 110 -2.84 -5.69 -26.82
CA GLU A 110 -2.68 -4.26 -27.05
C GLU A 110 -1.34 -3.97 -27.72
N ALA A 111 -1.36 -3.05 -28.69
CA ALA A 111 -0.15 -2.59 -29.35
C ALA A 111 0.76 -1.85 -28.37
N VAL A 112 2.05 -2.16 -28.43
CA VAL A 112 3.09 -1.49 -27.65
C VAL A 112 3.23 -0.02 -28.05
N ILE A 113 3.54 0.83 -27.09
CA ILE A 113 3.74 2.27 -27.32
C ILE A 113 5.19 2.64 -27.04
N ILE A 114 5.89 3.14 -28.05
CA ILE A 114 7.26 3.67 -27.93
C ILE A 114 7.30 5.06 -28.57
N GLY A 115 7.80 6.05 -27.85
CA GLY A 115 7.88 7.42 -28.35
C GLY A 115 6.52 8.07 -28.66
N GLY A 116 5.44 7.58 -28.05
CA GLY A 116 4.07 8.02 -28.30
C GLY A 116 3.40 7.38 -29.49
N GLU A 117 4.06 6.45 -30.18
CA GLU A 117 3.56 5.78 -31.38
C GLU A 117 3.24 4.31 -31.09
N MET A 118 2.16 3.78 -31.68
CA MET A 118 1.83 2.36 -31.64
C MET A 118 2.78 1.56 -32.53
N MET A 119 3.35 0.50 -31.99
CA MET A 119 4.25 -0.39 -32.69
C MET A 119 3.49 -1.59 -33.28
N ASP A 120 4.19 -2.37 -34.10
CA ASP A 120 3.66 -3.58 -34.77
C ASP A 120 3.48 -4.79 -33.83
N LYS A 121 4.09 -4.75 -32.63
CA LYS A 121 4.06 -5.82 -31.65
C LYS A 121 3.09 -5.52 -30.51
N THR A 122 2.62 -6.58 -29.85
CA THR A 122 1.74 -6.48 -28.68
C THR A 122 2.51 -6.78 -27.40
N TYR A 123 2.00 -6.27 -26.26
CA TYR A 123 2.65 -6.47 -24.96
C TYR A 123 2.84 -7.96 -24.61
N GLY A 124 1.96 -8.86 -25.09
CA GLY A 124 2.04 -10.30 -24.86
C GLY A 124 3.34 -10.96 -25.36
N GLU A 125 4.08 -10.29 -26.25
CA GLU A 125 5.33 -10.81 -26.81
C GLU A 125 6.57 -10.50 -25.95
N PHE A 126 6.43 -9.74 -24.84
CA PHE A 126 7.55 -9.17 -24.09
C PHE A 126 7.76 -9.78 -22.68
N GLN A 127 7.26 -11.00 -22.43
CA GLN A 127 7.46 -11.67 -21.16
C GLN A 127 8.96 -11.84 -20.79
N PRO A 128 9.87 -12.21 -21.74
CA PRO A 128 11.31 -12.32 -21.40
C PRO A 128 11.92 -11.00 -20.91
N GLU A 129 11.53 -9.88 -21.49
CA GLU A 129 12.01 -8.56 -21.10
C GLU A 129 11.38 -8.10 -19.76
N MET A 130 10.14 -8.50 -19.49
CA MET A 130 9.51 -8.31 -18.19
C MET A 130 10.26 -9.08 -17.10
N ASP A 131 10.64 -10.32 -17.36
CA ASP A 131 11.45 -11.13 -16.45
C ASP A 131 12.81 -10.47 -16.18
N MET A 132 13.43 -9.85 -17.19
CA MET A 132 14.69 -9.10 -17.03
C MET A 132 14.52 -7.90 -16.10
N ILE A 133 13.42 -7.12 -16.24
CA ILE A 133 13.12 -5.97 -15.35
C ILE A 133 12.96 -6.46 -13.91
N ASN A 134 12.14 -7.48 -13.70
CA ASN A 134 11.83 -8.00 -12.39
C ASN A 134 13.10 -8.54 -11.71
N LYS A 135 13.90 -9.37 -12.41
CA LYS A 135 15.17 -9.87 -11.90
C LYS A 135 16.13 -8.73 -11.54
N ALA A 136 16.28 -7.74 -12.41
CA ALA A 136 17.14 -6.58 -12.16
C ALA A 136 16.69 -5.79 -10.92
N PHE A 137 15.37 -5.60 -10.77
CA PHE A 137 14.81 -4.92 -9.61
C PHE A 137 15.08 -5.69 -8.32
N PHE A 138 14.85 -7.02 -8.30
CA PHE A 138 15.14 -7.84 -7.12
C PHE A 138 16.61 -7.76 -6.71
N GLU A 139 17.53 -7.88 -7.66
CA GLU A 139 18.95 -7.81 -7.38
C GLU A 139 19.37 -6.46 -6.82
N VAL A 140 18.92 -5.35 -7.43
CA VAL A 140 19.23 -4.00 -6.97
C VAL A 140 18.70 -3.75 -5.55
N MET A 141 17.46 -4.16 -5.27
CA MET A 141 16.87 -4.02 -3.93
C MET A 141 17.59 -4.89 -2.88
N MET A 142 18.14 -6.03 -3.29
CA MET A 142 18.90 -6.92 -2.40
C MET A 142 20.32 -6.45 -2.14
N GLU A 143 20.93 -5.78 -3.09
CA GLU A 143 22.30 -5.23 -2.97
C GLU A 143 22.33 -4.00 -2.05
N GLY A 144 21.27 -3.18 -2.09
CA GLY A 144 21.23 -1.92 -1.35
C GLY A 144 22.11 -0.83 -1.99
N ASP A 145 22.39 0.23 -1.20
CA ASP A 145 23.26 1.32 -1.61
C ASP A 145 24.76 0.94 -1.46
N ALA A 146 25.65 1.89 -1.75
CA ALA A 146 27.11 1.69 -1.63
C ALA A 146 27.61 1.32 -0.22
N SER A 147 26.79 1.55 0.80
CA SER A 147 27.03 1.19 2.20
C SER A 147 26.32 -0.10 2.60
N GLY A 148 25.61 -0.76 1.67
CA GLY A 148 24.81 -1.92 1.95
C GLY A 148 23.48 -1.63 2.68
N GLN A 149 23.07 -0.36 2.73
CA GLN A 149 21.77 0.00 3.30
C GLN A 149 20.64 -0.37 2.34
N VAL A 150 19.56 -0.89 2.92
CA VAL A 150 18.38 -1.34 2.17
C VAL A 150 17.64 -0.15 1.59
N PHE A 151 17.30 -0.22 0.30
CA PHE A 151 16.39 0.71 -0.32
C PHE A 151 14.95 0.51 0.20
N THR A 152 14.31 1.60 0.60
CA THR A 152 12.93 1.55 1.14
C THR A 152 11.88 1.91 0.10
N PHE A 153 12.27 2.53 -1.00
CA PHE A 153 11.42 2.96 -2.11
C PHE A 153 12.02 2.59 -3.47
N PRO A 154 11.16 2.43 -4.50
CA PRO A 154 9.72 2.34 -4.42
C PRO A 154 9.27 1.06 -3.72
N ILE A 155 8.13 1.12 -3.01
CA ILE A 155 7.51 -0.08 -2.42
C ILE A 155 6.95 -0.92 -3.55
N PRO A 156 7.40 -2.18 -3.74
CA PRO A 156 6.85 -3.02 -4.78
C PRO A 156 5.62 -3.78 -4.31
N THR A 157 4.60 -3.81 -5.15
CA THR A 157 3.45 -4.71 -5.03
C THR A 157 3.47 -5.70 -6.18
N TYR A 158 3.28 -6.98 -5.88
CA TYR A 158 3.25 -8.05 -6.87
C TYR A 158 1.85 -8.63 -6.99
N ASN A 159 1.34 -8.68 -8.23
CA ASN A 159 0.06 -9.28 -8.53
C ASN A 159 0.20 -10.80 -8.65
N ILE A 160 -0.38 -11.53 -7.71
CA ILE A 160 -0.41 -13.00 -7.73
C ILE A 160 -1.74 -13.45 -8.34
N THR A 161 -1.69 -13.83 -9.60
CA THR A 161 -2.85 -14.20 -10.43
C THR A 161 -3.03 -15.71 -10.55
N LYS A 162 -4.15 -16.15 -11.10
CA LYS A 162 -4.44 -17.59 -11.25
C LYS A 162 -3.47 -18.31 -12.19
N ASP A 163 -2.92 -17.57 -13.15
CA ASP A 163 -1.93 -18.03 -14.13
C ASP A 163 -0.48 -17.79 -13.69
N PHE A 164 -0.26 -17.44 -12.41
CA PHE A 164 1.07 -17.18 -11.87
C PHE A 164 1.96 -18.41 -11.94
N ASP A 165 3.12 -18.28 -12.61
CA ASP A 165 4.09 -19.36 -12.73
C ASP A 165 4.98 -19.44 -11.48
N TRP A 166 4.60 -20.33 -10.57
CA TRP A 166 5.32 -20.56 -9.32
C TRP A 166 6.73 -21.13 -9.51
N ASP A 167 6.99 -21.74 -10.64
CA ASP A 167 8.26 -22.42 -10.91
C ASP A 167 9.18 -21.64 -11.86
N ASN A 168 8.82 -20.42 -12.22
CA ASN A 168 9.64 -19.52 -13.00
C ASN A 168 10.92 -19.12 -12.22
N PRO A 169 12.12 -19.54 -12.68
CA PRO A 169 13.38 -19.25 -11.99
C PRO A 169 13.75 -17.76 -12.00
N ALA A 170 13.18 -16.96 -12.89
CA ALA A 170 13.38 -15.51 -12.89
C ALA A 170 12.82 -14.85 -11.62
N LEU A 171 11.92 -15.55 -10.90
CA LEU A 171 11.29 -15.06 -9.68
C LEU A 171 11.99 -15.50 -8.37
N ASP A 172 13.07 -16.26 -8.43
CA ASP A 172 13.82 -16.68 -7.23
C ASP A 172 14.27 -15.48 -6.40
N GLY A 173 14.65 -14.38 -7.06
CA GLY A 173 14.99 -13.12 -6.40
C GLY A 173 13.84 -12.50 -5.61
N LEU A 174 12.59 -12.66 -6.06
CA LEU A 174 11.39 -12.24 -5.33
C LEU A 174 11.28 -12.95 -3.98
N TRP A 175 11.48 -14.27 -3.99
CA TRP A 175 11.41 -15.06 -2.76
C TRP A 175 12.56 -14.76 -1.81
N ALA A 176 13.77 -14.58 -2.35
CA ALA A 176 14.94 -14.17 -1.57
C ALA A 176 14.75 -12.79 -0.91
N MET A 177 14.28 -11.80 -1.67
CA MET A 177 13.99 -10.45 -1.16
C MET A 177 12.88 -10.46 -0.10
N SER A 178 11.84 -11.29 -0.30
CA SER A 178 10.76 -11.45 0.66
C SER A 178 11.24 -12.10 1.95
N ALA A 179 12.04 -13.14 1.84
CA ALA A 179 12.56 -13.90 2.96
C ALA A 179 13.56 -13.12 3.82
N LYS A 180 14.42 -12.32 3.19
CA LYS A 180 15.49 -11.56 3.86
C LYS A 180 15.00 -10.22 4.44
N TYR A 181 14.33 -9.43 3.64
CA TYR A 181 13.97 -8.04 3.99
C TYR A 181 12.46 -7.80 4.15
N GLY A 182 11.62 -8.68 3.60
CA GLY A 182 10.18 -8.47 3.61
C GLY A 182 9.72 -7.23 2.83
N ILE A 183 10.47 -6.80 1.83
CA ILE A 183 10.15 -5.61 1.04
C ILE A 183 8.82 -5.76 0.28
N PRO A 184 8.53 -6.92 -0.39
CA PRO A 184 7.34 -7.07 -1.22
C PRO A 184 6.02 -7.06 -0.48
N TYR A 185 5.01 -6.54 -1.17
CA TYR A 185 3.61 -6.78 -0.89
C TYR A 185 3.02 -7.68 -1.96
N PHE A 186 2.07 -8.51 -1.57
CA PHE A 186 1.38 -9.43 -2.46
C PHE A 186 -0.10 -9.07 -2.55
N SER A 187 -0.56 -8.78 -3.78
CA SER A 187 -1.99 -8.69 -4.11
C SER A 187 -2.49 -10.05 -4.52
N ASN A 188 -3.47 -10.59 -3.79
CA ASN A 188 -4.01 -11.91 -4.03
C ASN A 188 -5.19 -11.85 -5.00
N PHE A 189 -5.04 -12.42 -6.18
CA PHE A 189 -6.08 -12.57 -7.19
C PHE A 189 -6.42 -14.04 -7.49
N ILE A 190 -5.82 -15.00 -6.75
CA ILE A 190 -6.11 -16.43 -6.90
C ILE A 190 -7.45 -16.75 -6.26
N ASN A 191 -7.61 -16.48 -4.96
CA ASN A 191 -8.81 -16.74 -4.19
C ASN A 191 -9.47 -15.40 -3.79
N SER A 192 -9.87 -14.61 -4.79
CA SER A 192 -10.40 -13.27 -4.60
C SER A 192 -11.60 -13.04 -5.51
N ASP A 193 -12.51 -12.20 -5.05
CA ASP A 193 -13.66 -11.74 -5.83
C ASP A 193 -13.31 -10.63 -6.84
N MET A 194 -12.03 -10.21 -6.86
CA MET A 194 -11.54 -9.13 -7.72
C MET A 194 -10.54 -9.67 -8.72
N SER A 195 -10.50 -9.04 -9.90
CA SER A 195 -9.46 -9.24 -10.91
C SER A 195 -8.37 -8.15 -10.81
N PRO A 196 -7.18 -8.36 -11.40
CA PRO A 196 -6.16 -7.32 -11.51
C PRO A 196 -6.62 -6.05 -12.23
N GLU A 197 -7.64 -6.17 -13.09
CA GLU A 197 -8.25 -5.05 -13.81
C GLU A 197 -9.01 -4.11 -12.88
N ASP A 198 -9.68 -4.67 -11.86
CA ASP A 198 -10.56 -3.96 -10.93
C ASP A 198 -9.82 -3.32 -9.78
N ALA A 199 -8.59 -3.70 -9.53
CA ALA A 199 -7.84 -3.26 -8.37
C ALA A 199 -6.60 -2.46 -8.74
N ARG A 200 -6.32 -1.42 -7.96
CA ARG A 200 -5.07 -0.65 -8.05
C ARG A 200 -4.42 -0.56 -6.68
N SER A 201 -3.15 -0.84 -6.62
CA SER A 201 -2.37 -0.60 -5.41
C SER A 201 -1.94 0.86 -5.40
N MET A 202 -2.19 1.52 -4.27
CA MET A 202 -1.72 2.87 -4.02
C MET A 202 -1.11 2.89 -2.64
N CYS A 203 0.17 3.00 -2.50
CA CYS A 203 0.74 2.94 -1.17
C CYS A 203 0.79 1.51 -0.58
N CYS A 204 1.38 1.41 0.58
CA CYS A 204 1.53 0.18 1.33
C CYS A 204 0.22 -0.48 1.83
N ARG A 205 -0.96 0.04 1.46
CA ARG A 205 -2.26 -0.49 1.93
C ARG A 205 -3.44 -0.26 0.98
N LEU A 206 -3.37 0.62 0.01
CA LEU A 206 -4.54 0.98 -0.76
C LEU A 206 -4.71 0.06 -1.97
N ARG A 207 -5.67 -0.84 -1.86
CA ARG A 207 -6.30 -1.52 -2.97
C ARG A 207 -7.61 -0.80 -3.28
N ILE A 208 -7.68 -0.07 -4.38
CA ILE A 208 -8.89 0.62 -4.80
C ILE A 208 -9.72 -0.34 -5.63
N ASP A 209 -10.93 -0.63 -5.16
CA ASP A 209 -11.91 -1.41 -5.91
C ASP A 209 -12.61 -0.51 -6.94
N ASN A 210 -12.27 -0.70 -8.21
CA ASN A 210 -12.80 0.09 -9.31
C ASN A 210 -14.15 -0.41 -9.86
N ARG A 211 -14.68 -1.56 -9.41
CA ARG A 211 -15.95 -2.13 -9.89
C ARG A 211 -17.10 -1.15 -9.83
N GLN A 212 -17.11 -0.27 -8.83
CA GLN A 212 -18.13 0.77 -8.72
C GLN A 212 -18.03 1.86 -9.80
N LEU A 213 -16.87 2.04 -10.42
CA LEU A 213 -16.68 2.97 -11.54
C LEU A 213 -17.30 2.43 -12.83
N GLU A 214 -17.30 1.12 -13.03
CA GLU A 214 -17.88 0.46 -14.21
C GLU A 214 -19.40 0.59 -14.26
N TYR A 215 -20.10 0.46 -13.12
CA TYR A 215 -21.56 0.68 -13.04
C TYR A 215 -22.00 2.07 -13.49
N ARG A 216 -21.07 3.02 -13.63
CA ARG A 216 -21.34 4.39 -14.10
C ARG A 216 -20.90 4.67 -15.54
N GLY A 217 -20.64 3.64 -16.34
CA GLY A 217 -20.29 3.77 -17.77
C GLY A 217 -18.84 4.17 -18.02
N GLY A 218 -17.94 3.91 -17.06
CA GLY A 218 -16.49 4.16 -17.17
C GLY A 218 -15.69 3.06 -17.87
N GLY A 219 -16.32 1.91 -18.16
CA GLY A 219 -15.66 0.66 -18.46
C GLY A 219 -15.47 0.28 -19.93
N LEU A 220 -15.44 1.19 -20.90
CA LEU A 220 -15.27 0.79 -22.30
C LEU A 220 -13.80 0.60 -22.72
N PHE A 221 -12.82 0.98 -21.91
CA PHE A 221 -11.40 0.74 -22.16
C PHE A 221 -10.73 0.41 -20.84
N GLY A 222 -10.57 -0.87 -20.56
CA GLY A 222 -10.03 -1.49 -19.36
C GLY A 222 -9.07 -0.65 -18.52
N SER A 223 -9.12 -0.80 -17.22
CA SER A 223 -8.38 -0.07 -16.19
C SER A 223 -8.71 1.43 -16.08
N ASN A 224 -9.27 1.85 -14.96
CA ASN A 224 -9.43 3.27 -14.65
C ASN A 224 -8.18 3.77 -13.89
N PRO A 225 -7.10 4.16 -14.60
CA PRO A 225 -6.02 4.91 -14.01
C PRO A 225 -6.56 6.26 -13.50
N LEU A 226 -5.73 7.05 -12.85
CA LEU A 226 -6.11 8.37 -12.33
C LEU A 226 -7.18 8.31 -11.23
N THR A 227 -7.09 7.29 -10.38
CA THR A 227 -7.86 7.14 -9.15
C THR A 227 -6.97 7.38 -7.92
N GLY A 228 -7.58 7.69 -6.80
CA GLY A 228 -6.87 7.93 -5.55
C GLY A 228 -7.83 8.29 -4.43
N SER A 229 -7.31 8.82 -3.34
CA SER A 229 -8.12 9.35 -2.23
C SER A 229 -7.98 10.87 -2.18
N ILE A 230 -9.08 11.57 -2.01
CA ILE A 230 -9.08 13.02 -1.72
C ILE A 230 -8.73 13.30 -0.26
N GLY A 231 -8.87 12.31 0.60
CA GLY A 231 -8.57 12.39 2.01
C GLY A 231 -9.17 11.24 2.79
N VAL A 232 -8.63 11.04 3.99
CA VAL A 232 -9.05 9.99 4.93
C VAL A 232 -9.51 10.63 6.23
N VAL A 233 -10.69 10.20 6.72
CA VAL A 233 -11.15 10.49 8.08
C VAL A 233 -11.22 9.18 8.84
N THR A 234 -10.45 9.07 9.94
CA THR A 234 -10.36 7.86 10.74
C THR A 234 -11.28 7.96 11.96
N ILE A 235 -12.16 6.98 12.11
CA ILE A 235 -13.10 6.89 13.24
C ILE A 235 -12.40 6.26 14.45
N ASN A 236 -12.49 6.95 15.61
CA ASN A 236 -12.04 6.45 16.91
C ASN A 236 -13.08 5.50 17.50
N LEU A 237 -13.03 4.21 17.13
CA LEU A 237 -13.96 3.19 17.63
C LEU A 237 -13.81 2.93 19.15
N PRO A 238 -12.58 2.91 19.73
CA PRO A 238 -12.41 2.76 21.18
C PRO A 238 -13.23 3.75 22.02
N ARG A 239 -13.21 5.03 21.63
CA ARG A 239 -14.00 6.06 22.33
C ARG A 239 -15.50 5.81 22.20
N ILE A 240 -15.97 5.40 21.04
CA ILE A 240 -17.38 5.05 20.84
C ILE A 240 -17.77 3.88 21.74
N GLY A 241 -16.94 2.82 21.77
CA GLY A 241 -17.16 1.68 22.65
C GLY A 241 -17.17 2.04 24.15
N TYR A 242 -16.36 3.02 24.56
CA TYR A 242 -16.28 3.48 25.93
C TYR A 242 -17.52 4.27 26.38
N ILE A 243 -18.05 5.14 25.52
CA ILE A 243 -19.19 6.02 25.87
C ILE A 243 -20.55 5.36 25.63
N ALA A 244 -20.61 4.28 24.86
CA ALA A 244 -21.85 3.54 24.60
C ALA A 244 -22.21 2.64 25.79
N ASN A 245 -23.51 2.61 26.13
CA ASN A 245 -24.02 1.71 27.17
C ASN A 245 -24.64 0.42 26.59
N SER A 246 -24.75 0.35 25.27
CA SER A 246 -25.35 -0.78 24.55
C SER A 246 -24.85 -0.80 23.11
N GLU A 247 -25.00 -1.97 22.42
CA GLU A 247 -24.74 -2.05 20.97
C GLU A 247 -25.57 -1.02 20.18
N LYS A 248 -26.82 -0.77 20.59
CA LYS A 248 -27.69 0.22 19.94
C LYS A 248 -27.11 1.63 20.04
N ASP A 249 -26.58 2.00 21.21
CA ASP A 249 -25.95 3.32 21.41
C ASP A 249 -24.66 3.41 20.58
N PHE A 250 -23.87 2.32 20.55
CA PHE A 250 -22.66 2.26 19.76
C PHE A 250 -22.93 2.57 18.28
N PHE A 251 -23.88 1.88 17.66
CA PHE A 251 -24.22 2.09 16.25
C PHE A 251 -24.82 3.47 16.00
N LYS A 252 -25.58 4.02 16.95
CA LYS A 252 -26.06 5.40 16.88
C LYS A 252 -24.89 6.39 16.84
N PHE A 253 -23.96 6.29 17.78
CA PHE A 253 -22.80 7.18 17.84
C PHE A 253 -21.87 6.97 16.64
N LEU A 254 -21.66 5.74 16.20
CA LEU A 254 -20.88 5.43 15.00
C LEU A 254 -21.47 6.13 13.77
N LYS A 255 -22.79 6.05 13.59
CA LYS A 255 -23.48 6.73 12.49
C LYS A 255 -23.29 8.25 12.54
N GLU A 256 -23.44 8.87 13.71
CA GLU A 256 -23.21 10.31 13.89
C GLU A 256 -21.77 10.70 13.50
N LYS A 257 -20.76 9.90 13.86
CA LYS A 257 -19.37 10.17 13.47
C LYS A 257 -19.12 9.95 11.97
N MET A 258 -19.76 8.97 11.37
CA MET A 258 -19.68 8.75 9.92
C MET A 258 -20.33 9.88 9.11
N GLU A 259 -21.45 10.43 9.57
CA GLU A 259 -22.07 11.61 8.92
C GLU A 259 -21.14 12.83 8.98
N ILE A 260 -20.50 13.10 10.13
CA ILE A 260 -19.48 14.16 10.25
C ILE A 260 -18.31 13.90 9.30
N ALA A 261 -17.85 12.66 9.19
CA ALA A 261 -16.77 12.29 8.29
C ALA A 261 -17.16 12.53 6.81
N LYS A 262 -18.41 12.22 6.43
CA LYS A 262 -18.95 12.53 5.10
C LYS A 262 -18.92 14.02 4.83
N GLU A 263 -19.44 14.84 5.74
CA GLU A 263 -19.45 16.30 5.59
C GLU A 263 -18.04 16.87 5.43
N CYS A 264 -17.10 16.44 6.26
CA CYS A 264 -15.69 16.84 6.16
C CYS A 264 -15.07 16.49 4.79
N LEU A 265 -15.37 15.30 4.26
CA LEU A 265 -14.83 14.84 2.99
C LEU A 265 -15.49 15.55 1.80
N GLU A 266 -16.78 15.89 1.87
CA GLU A 266 -17.45 16.69 0.84
C GLU A 266 -16.90 18.12 0.80
N ILE A 267 -16.75 18.79 1.95
CA ILE A 267 -16.12 20.13 2.04
C ILE A 267 -14.71 20.09 1.43
N LYS A 268 -13.92 19.05 1.75
CA LYS A 268 -12.59 18.87 1.19
C LYS A 268 -12.62 18.68 -0.32
N ARG A 269 -13.55 17.89 -0.84
CA ARG A 269 -13.74 17.67 -2.28
C ARG A 269 -14.06 18.97 -3.01
N GLU A 270 -15.01 19.76 -2.50
CA GLU A 270 -15.35 21.07 -3.06
C GLU A 270 -14.15 22.02 -3.06
N PHE A 271 -13.40 22.05 -1.95
CA PHE A 271 -12.20 22.87 -1.84
C PHE A 271 -11.14 22.46 -2.88
N LEU A 272 -10.85 21.16 -3.01
CA LEU A 272 -9.89 20.65 -3.98
C LEU A 272 -10.31 20.97 -5.42
N GLU A 273 -11.59 20.79 -5.76
CA GLU A 273 -12.12 21.11 -7.10
C GLU A 273 -11.95 22.60 -7.40
N LYS A 274 -12.30 23.48 -6.43
CA LYS A 274 -12.13 24.94 -6.56
C LYS A 274 -10.68 25.34 -6.75
N GLN A 275 -9.76 24.81 -5.95
CA GLN A 275 -8.34 25.15 -6.03
C GLN A 275 -7.68 24.60 -7.31
N THR A 276 -8.08 23.41 -7.76
CA THR A 276 -7.59 22.83 -9.02
C THR A 276 -8.07 23.69 -10.21
N ASN A 277 -9.33 24.10 -10.23
CA ASN A 277 -9.85 25.03 -11.23
C ASN A 277 -9.07 26.35 -11.25
N ALA A 278 -8.77 26.90 -10.07
CA ALA A 278 -7.99 28.14 -9.92
C ALA A 278 -6.50 27.99 -10.29
N GLY A 279 -5.99 26.75 -10.49
CA GLY A 279 -4.63 26.48 -10.91
C GLY A 279 -3.60 26.35 -9.79
N LEU A 280 -4.05 26.12 -8.54
CA LEU A 280 -3.15 25.86 -7.40
C LEU A 280 -2.39 24.54 -7.58
N TYR A 281 -3.00 23.55 -8.24
CA TYR A 281 -2.44 22.24 -8.55
C TYR A 281 -2.27 22.09 -10.07
N PRO A 282 -1.26 22.75 -10.69
CA PRO A 282 -1.18 22.85 -12.14
C PRO A 282 -0.88 21.52 -12.84
N TYR A 283 -0.07 20.65 -12.26
CA TYR A 283 0.23 19.33 -12.83
C TYR A 283 -0.97 18.38 -12.65
N THR A 284 -1.57 18.31 -11.48
CA THR A 284 -2.81 17.56 -11.24
C THR A 284 -3.92 18.01 -12.21
N LYS A 285 -4.08 19.33 -12.39
CA LYS A 285 -5.02 19.90 -13.37
C LYS A 285 -4.77 19.38 -14.79
N PHE A 286 -3.51 19.28 -15.19
CA PHE A 286 -3.13 18.77 -16.51
C PHE A 286 -3.43 17.26 -16.63
N TYR A 287 -2.96 16.44 -15.70
CA TYR A 287 -3.12 14.99 -15.79
C TYR A 287 -4.56 14.50 -15.54
N LEU A 288 -5.42 15.30 -14.90
CA LEU A 288 -6.85 15.01 -14.76
C LEU A 288 -7.73 15.71 -15.81
N LYS A 289 -7.15 16.30 -16.86
CA LYS A 289 -7.88 17.05 -17.90
C LYS A 289 -8.98 16.23 -18.58
N ASP A 290 -8.71 14.94 -18.84
CA ASP A 290 -9.66 14.06 -19.53
C ASP A 290 -10.84 13.68 -18.64
N ILE A 291 -10.61 13.50 -17.33
CA ILE A 291 -11.67 13.33 -16.34
C ILE A 291 -12.54 14.58 -16.29
N LYS A 292 -11.92 15.76 -16.27
CA LYS A 292 -12.63 17.04 -16.33
C LYS A 292 -13.46 17.20 -17.60
N ALA A 293 -12.88 16.87 -18.75
CA ALA A 293 -13.58 16.95 -20.03
C ALA A 293 -14.80 16.02 -20.08
N ARG A 294 -14.68 14.81 -19.51
CA ARG A 294 -15.74 13.80 -19.52
C ARG A 294 -16.84 14.07 -18.48
N TYR A 295 -16.48 14.49 -17.27
CA TYR A 295 -17.41 14.57 -16.12
C TYR A 295 -17.67 16.00 -15.62
N GLY A 296 -17.02 17.00 -16.15
CA GLY A 296 -17.16 18.40 -15.70
C GLY A 296 -16.40 18.73 -14.42
N VAL A 297 -15.78 17.74 -13.76
CA VAL A 297 -15.01 17.88 -12.50
C VAL A 297 -13.71 17.08 -12.58
N TYR A 298 -12.64 17.51 -11.88
CA TYR A 298 -11.35 16.83 -11.90
C TYR A 298 -11.34 15.56 -11.03
N TRP A 299 -11.94 15.63 -9.83
CA TRP A 299 -11.79 14.63 -8.79
C TRP A 299 -12.88 13.55 -8.80
N LYS A 300 -13.56 13.34 -9.95
CA LYS A 300 -14.68 12.39 -10.08
C LYS A 300 -14.34 10.98 -9.68
N ASN A 301 -13.18 10.47 -10.10
CA ASN A 301 -12.76 9.10 -9.88
C ASN A 301 -12.10 8.88 -8.51
N HIS A 302 -11.80 9.95 -7.76
CA HIS A 302 -11.15 9.84 -6.46
C HIS A 302 -12.15 9.51 -5.35
N PHE A 303 -11.69 8.73 -4.38
CA PHE A 303 -12.48 8.25 -3.26
C PHE A 303 -12.42 9.21 -2.06
N SER A 304 -13.55 9.39 -1.40
CA SER A 304 -13.66 9.91 -0.05
C SER A 304 -13.50 8.72 0.89
N THR A 305 -12.42 8.68 1.68
CA THR A 305 -12.05 7.50 2.45
C THR A 305 -12.43 7.65 3.92
N ILE A 306 -13.17 6.68 4.45
CA ILE A 306 -13.46 6.57 5.88
C ILE A 306 -12.67 5.37 6.40
N GLY A 307 -11.85 5.61 7.43
CA GLY A 307 -11.03 4.60 8.04
C GLY A 307 -11.40 4.33 9.49
N ILE A 308 -10.83 3.28 10.07
CA ILE A 308 -11.05 2.88 11.46
C ILE A 308 -9.74 2.64 12.20
N VAL A 309 -9.79 2.78 13.52
CA VAL A 309 -8.73 2.39 14.45
C VAL A 309 -9.36 1.77 15.69
N GLY A 310 -8.72 0.73 16.23
CA GLY A 310 -8.99 0.21 17.57
C GLY A 310 -10.31 -0.55 17.70
N LEU A 311 -10.69 -1.38 16.72
CA LEU A 311 -11.89 -2.21 16.86
C LEU A 311 -11.79 -3.19 18.03
N ASN A 312 -10.58 -3.74 18.31
CA ASN A 312 -10.34 -4.56 19.48
C ASN A 312 -10.66 -3.80 20.78
N GLU A 313 -10.18 -2.57 20.92
CA GLU A 313 -10.42 -1.75 22.11
C GLU A 313 -11.88 -1.33 22.22
N ALA A 314 -12.58 -1.17 21.11
CA ALA A 314 -14.03 -0.94 21.12
C ALA A 314 -14.79 -2.15 21.69
N CYS A 315 -14.41 -3.37 21.29
CA CYS A 315 -14.95 -4.61 21.88
C CYS A 315 -14.66 -4.69 23.40
N LYS A 316 -13.42 -4.41 23.79
CA LYS A 316 -13.02 -4.41 25.21
C LYS A 316 -13.83 -3.42 26.05
N ASN A 317 -14.02 -2.20 25.52
CA ASN A 317 -14.73 -1.14 26.24
C ASN A 317 -16.23 -1.42 26.36
N LEU A 318 -16.87 -1.94 25.31
CA LEU A 318 -18.32 -2.15 25.28
C LEU A 318 -18.74 -3.53 25.80
N LEU A 319 -18.04 -4.59 25.38
CA LEU A 319 -18.43 -5.98 25.62
C LEU A 319 -17.60 -6.64 26.74
N HIS A 320 -16.52 -6.00 27.19
CA HIS A 320 -15.50 -6.59 28.08
C HIS A 320 -14.85 -7.86 27.49
N LYS A 321 -14.88 -8.00 26.18
CA LYS A 321 -14.32 -9.09 25.39
C LYS A 321 -13.34 -8.52 24.35
N ASP A 322 -12.34 -9.31 23.95
CA ASP A 322 -11.48 -8.91 22.83
C ASP A 322 -12.07 -9.32 21.48
N ILE A 323 -11.49 -8.78 20.42
CA ILE A 323 -11.92 -9.07 19.05
C ILE A 323 -11.67 -10.55 18.65
N ALA A 324 -10.78 -11.26 19.36
CA ALA A 324 -10.49 -12.67 19.12
C ALA A 324 -11.57 -13.60 19.70
N SER A 325 -12.34 -13.15 20.69
CA SER A 325 -13.46 -13.91 21.23
C SER A 325 -14.59 -14.05 20.20
N ALA A 326 -15.42 -15.09 20.34
CA ALA A 326 -16.55 -15.31 19.42
C ALA A 326 -17.49 -14.10 19.37
N GLU A 327 -17.83 -13.55 20.55
CA GLU A 327 -18.71 -12.38 20.67
C GLU A 327 -18.05 -11.10 20.12
N GLY A 328 -16.75 -10.90 20.40
CA GLY A 328 -16.01 -9.75 19.87
C GLY A 328 -15.85 -9.81 18.36
N ARG A 329 -15.59 -11.00 17.82
CA ARG A 329 -15.52 -11.22 16.38
C ARG A 329 -16.87 -10.95 15.70
N GLU A 330 -17.95 -11.50 16.21
CA GLU A 330 -19.31 -11.27 15.69
C GLU A 330 -19.67 -9.78 15.71
N PHE A 331 -19.43 -9.10 16.83
CA PHE A 331 -19.65 -7.67 16.93
C PHE A 331 -18.79 -6.88 15.96
N GLY A 332 -17.51 -7.21 15.85
CA GLY A 332 -16.60 -6.56 14.91
C GLY A 332 -17.06 -6.66 13.45
N LEU A 333 -17.53 -7.83 13.03
CA LEU A 333 -18.09 -8.04 11.69
C LEU A 333 -19.38 -7.23 11.47
N LYS A 334 -20.27 -7.16 12.48
CA LYS A 334 -21.46 -6.29 12.44
C LYS A 334 -21.07 -4.82 12.26
N VAL A 335 -20.01 -4.35 12.95
CA VAL A 335 -19.50 -2.98 12.80
C VAL A 335 -19.04 -2.72 11.37
N MET A 336 -18.28 -3.65 10.78
CA MET A 336 -17.80 -3.52 9.40
C MET A 336 -18.96 -3.48 8.38
N ASP A 337 -19.95 -4.37 8.53
CA ASP A 337 -21.12 -4.42 7.66
C ASP A 337 -21.99 -3.15 7.78
N PHE A 338 -22.17 -2.67 9.00
CA PHE A 338 -22.86 -1.40 9.24
C PHE A 338 -22.16 -0.23 8.54
N MET A 339 -20.85 -0.11 8.71
CA MET A 339 -20.08 0.96 8.06
C MET A 339 -20.15 0.89 6.54
N ARG A 340 -20.08 -0.31 5.96
CA ARG A 340 -20.25 -0.50 4.51
C ARG A 340 -21.63 -0.02 4.04
N SER A 341 -22.68 -0.39 4.75
CA SER A 341 -24.06 0.02 4.40
C SER A 341 -24.25 1.54 4.42
N GLU A 342 -23.68 2.24 5.43
CA GLU A 342 -23.72 3.71 5.49
C GLU A 342 -22.87 4.33 4.37
N ILE A 343 -21.71 3.77 4.04
CA ILE A 343 -20.88 4.21 2.91
C ILE A 343 -21.64 4.09 1.58
N GLU A 344 -22.33 2.99 1.33
CA GLU A 344 -23.16 2.82 0.13
C GLU A 344 -24.29 3.86 0.07
N LYS A 345 -24.87 4.21 1.21
CA LYS A 345 -25.85 5.27 1.32
C LYS A 345 -25.24 6.63 0.95
N PHE A 346 -24.05 6.96 1.48
CA PHE A 346 -23.33 8.19 1.14
C PHE A 346 -23.04 8.29 -0.36
N GLN A 347 -22.65 7.20 -1.00
CA GLN A 347 -22.43 7.17 -2.45
C GLN A 347 -23.72 7.43 -3.23
N ARG A 348 -24.86 6.89 -2.78
CA ARG A 348 -26.16 7.15 -3.41
C ARG A 348 -26.60 8.61 -3.25
N GLU A 349 -26.37 9.21 -2.09
CA GLU A 349 -26.74 10.60 -1.76
C GLU A 349 -25.89 11.61 -2.52
N THR A 350 -24.57 11.47 -2.43
CA THR A 350 -23.62 12.46 -2.94
C THR A 350 -23.25 12.26 -4.42
N LYS A 351 -23.45 11.04 -4.95
CA LYS A 351 -22.95 10.62 -6.26
C LYS A 351 -21.42 10.66 -6.36
N HIS A 352 -20.71 10.64 -5.23
CA HIS A 352 -19.26 10.53 -5.15
C HIS A 352 -18.83 9.12 -4.70
N ASN A 353 -17.58 8.78 -4.97
CA ASN A 353 -17.01 7.50 -4.56
C ASN A 353 -16.59 7.57 -3.08
N TYR A 354 -16.97 6.57 -2.31
CA TYR A 354 -16.53 6.37 -0.94
C TYR A 354 -15.98 4.97 -0.76
N ASN A 355 -15.03 4.81 0.15
CA ASN A 355 -14.55 3.49 0.54
C ASN A 355 -14.26 3.41 2.05
N LEU A 356 -14.19 2.17 2.55
CA LEU A 356 -13.82 1.82 3.91
C LEU A 356 -12.38 1.31 3.92
N GLU A 357 -11.52 1.87 4.76
CA GLU A 357 -10.09 1.57 4.81
C GLU A 357 -9.63 1.09 6.18
N ALA A 358 -8.73 0.11 6.19
CA ALA A 358 -7.90 -0.19 7.33
C ALA A 358 -6.82 0.89 7.46
N THR A 359 -7.16 2.02 8.05
CA THR A 359 -6.24 3.17 8.12
C THR A 359 -4.92 2.78 8.78
N PRO A 360 -3.78 3.16 8.22
CA PRO A 360 -2.46 2.98 8.85
C PRO A 360 -2.39 3.54 10.27
N ALA A 361 -2.99 4.71 10.49
CA ALA A 361 -3.16 5.38 11.78
C ALA A 361 -1.88 5.43 12.64
N GLU A 362 -0.70 5.53 12.03
CA GLU A 362 0.62 5.42 12.67
C GLU A 362 0.76 6.29 13.92
N GLY A 363 0.66 7.62 13.77
CA GLY A 363 0.67 8.54 14.91
C GLY A 363 -0.70 8.71 15.56
N THR A 364 -1.78 8.42 14.83
CA THR A 364 -3.16 8.63 15.29
C THR A 364 -3.54 7.61 16.36
N SER A 365 -3.13 6.35 16.23
CA SER A 365 -3.40 5.30 17.22
C SER A 365 -2.84 5.65 18.61
N TYR A 366 -1.61 6.15 18.66
CA TYR A 366 -0.98 6.63 19.88
C TYR A 366 -1.65 7.91 20.42
N ARG A 367 -1.83 8.91 19.56
CA ARG A 367 -2.40 10.20 19.96
C ARG A 367 -3.82 10.06 20.52
N LEU A 368 -4.68 9.29 19.88
CA LEU A 368 -6.06 9.08 20.33
C LEU A 368 -6.08 8.30 21.65
N ALA A 369 -5.29 7.25 21.79
CA ALA A 369 -5.19 6.49 23.03
C ALA A 369 -4.72 7.36 24.20
N LYS A 370 -3.72 8.23 23.97
CA LYS A 370 -3.20 9.16 24.98
C LYS A 370 -4.28 10.18 25.41
N ILE A 371 -5.00 10.76 24.44
CA ILE A 371 -6.09 11.70 24.70
C ILE A 371 -7.21 11.03 25.50
N ASP A 372 -7.67 9.85 25.07
CA ASP A 372 -8.77 9.14 25.73
C ASP A 372 -8.39 8.74 27.16
N LYS A 373 -7.14 8.27 27.37
CA LYS A 373 -6.64 7.93 28.70
C LYS A 373 -6.57 9.12 29.64
N SER A 374 -6.35 10.33 29.12
CA SER A 374 -6.28 11.57 29.91
C SER A 374 -7.63 12.22 30.18
N GLN A 375 -8.62 11.99 29.31
CA GLN A 375 -9.94 12.66 29.41
C GLN A 375 -10.95 11.91 30.28
N PHE A 376 -10.79 10.60 30.45
CA PHE A 376 -11.75 9.79 31.17
C PHE A 376 -11.24 9.42 32.57
N LEU A 377 -12.09 9.57 33.61
CA LEU A 377 -11.77 9.26 35.00
C LEU A 377 -11.46 7.76 35.21
N SER A 378 -12.20 6.89 34.52
CA SER A 378 -11.87 5.47 34.37
C SER A 378 -11.24 5.32 32.99
N PRO A 379 -9.98 4.87 32.87
CA PRO A 379 -9.32 4.88 31.57
C PRO A 379 -10.02 3.92 30.61
N ALA A 380 -10.34 4.43 29.42
CA ALA A 380 -10.68 3.61 28.27
C ALA A 380 -9.57 2.57 28.06
N PHE A 381 -9.93 1.34 27.71
CA PHE A 381 -8.95 0.30 27.46
C PHE A 381 -8.05 0.68 26.28
N ALA A 382 -6.75 0.56 26.49
CA ALA A 382 -5.72 0.72 25.47
C ALA A 382 -4.61 -0.27 25.74
N LEU A 383 -3.90 -0.68 24.70
CA LEU A 383 -2.70 -1.48 24.82
C LEU A 383 -1.51 -0.61 25.24
N GLY A 384 -0.39 -1.28 25.58
CA GLY A 384 0.83 -0.64 26.04
C GLY A 384 0.87 -0.43 27.56
N LYS A 385 2.00 -0.75 28.15
CA LYS A 385 2.22 -0.61 29.60
C LYS A 385 2.55 0.83 29.96
N ASP A 386 3.56 1.38 29.33
CA ASP A 386 4.08 2.70 29.61
C ASP A 386 3.50 3.75 28.66
N THR A 387 3.34 3.40 27.40
CA THR A 387 2.83 4.27 26.35
C THR A 387 1.58 3.67 25.70
N PRO A 388 0.39 4.31 25.84
CA PRO A 388 -0.83 3.75 25.34
C PRO A 388 -0.91 3.82 23.82
N PHE A 389 -1.43 2.76 23.19
CA PHE A 389 -1.76 2.75 21.77
C PHE A 389 -3.01 1.91 21.50
N TYR A 390 -3.67 2.18 20.38
CA TYR A 390 -4.79 1.40 19.89
C TYR A 390 -4.35 0.42 18.81
N THR A 391 -4.97 -0.73 18.79
CA THR A 391 -4.77 -1.75 17.76
C THR A 391 -5.09 -1.18 16.37
N ASN A 392 -4.34 -1.60 15.39
CA ASN A 392 -4.51 -1.15 14.03
C ASN A 392 -5.83 -1.69 13.44
N SER A 393 -6.71 -0.78 13.05
CA SER A 393 -7.98 -1.07 12.36
C SER A 393 -8.79 -2.20 13.02
N SER A 394 -9.00 -3.33 12.32
CA SER A 394 -9.70 -4.54 12.79
C SER A 394 -8.76 -5.71 13.06
N HIS A 395 -7.46 -5.44 13.20
CA HIS A 395 -6.48 -6.50 13.43
C HIS A 395 -6.57 -7.11 14.83
N LEU A 396 -6.04 -8.32 14.97
CA LEU A 396 -5.73 -8.86 16.27
C LEU A 396 -4.66 -8.00 16.97
N PRO A 397 -4.68 -7.90 18.30
CA PRO A 397 -3.57 -7.31 19.04
C PRO A 397 -2.25 -7.99 18.68
N VAL A 398 -1.18 -7.20 18.52
CA VAL A 398 0.13 -7.70 18.07
C VAL A 398 0.77 -8.73 19.01
N ASN A 399 0.27 -8.84 20.24
CA ASN A 399 0.70 -9.80 21.25
C ASN A 399 -0.28 -10.97 21.46
N TYR A 400 -1.28 -11.13 20.58
CA TYR A 400 -2.31 -12.13 20.77
C TYR A 400 -1.80 -13.54 20.47
N THR A 401 -1.30 -13.78 19.26
CA THR A 401 -0.87 -15.10 18.80
C THR A 401 0.51 -15.07 18.14
N ASP A 402 1.20 -16.19 18.17
CA ASP A 402 2.42 -16.52 17.42
C ASP A 402 2.16 -17.58 16.32
N ASP A 403 0.90 -18.00 16.15
CA ASP A 403 0.46 -18.87 15.05
C ASP A 403 -0.04 -18.03 13.86
N ILE A 404 0.64 -18.18 12.71
CA ILE A 404 0.29 -17.50 11.45
C ILE A 404 -1.13 -17.88 10.99
N PHE A 405 -1.50 -19.14 11.12
CA PHE A 405 -2.78 -19.61 10.62
C PHE A 405 -3.94 -19.11 11.49
N GLU A 406 -3.77 -19.04 12.81
CA GLU A 406 -4.76 -18.42 13.69
C GLU A 406 -4.97 -16.93 13.33
N LEU A 407 -3.89 -16.20 13.03
CA LEU A 407 -3.99 -14.82 12.53
C LEU A 407 -4.79 -14.76 11.22
N LEU A 408 -4.44 -15.60 10.26
CA LEU A 408 -5.05 -15.60 8.92
C LEU A 408 -6.52 -15.99 8.96
N ASP A 409 -6.87 -17.04 9.73
CA ASP A 409 -8.25 -17.51 9.91
C ASP A 409 -9.14 -16.44 10.53
N HIS A 410 -8.61 -15.70 11.51
CA HIS A 410 -9.34 -14.58 12.10
C HIS A 410 -9.50 -13.41 11.15
N GLN A 411 -8.43 -13.06 10.42
CA GLN A 411 -8.40 -11.83 9.61
C GLN A 411 -9.05 -11.98 8.25
N ASP A 412 -9.20 -13.19 7.71
CA ASP A 412 -9.67 -13.42 6.33
C ASP A 412 -11.01 -12.73 6.04
N GLU A 413 -12.00 -12.89 6.93
CA GLU A 413 -13.30 -12.27 6.75
C GLU A 413 -13.28 -10.76 6.99
N PHE A 414 -12.51 -10.26 7.98
CA PHE A 414 -12.38 -8.83 8.24
C PHE A 414 -11.75 -8.09 7.06
N GLN A 415 -10.71 -8.67 6.48
CA GLN A 415 -9.95 -8.03 5.41
C GLN A 415 -10.76 -7.91 4.11
N THR A 416 -11.66 -8.86 3.86
CA THR A 416 -12.56 -8.81 2.69
C THR A 416 -13.69 -7.79 2.82
N LYS A 417 -13.95 -7.28 4.03
CA LYS A 417 -14.95 -6.23 4.26
C LYS A 417 -14.48 -4.83 3.88
N TYR A 418 -13.18 -4.62 3.76
CA TYR A 418 -12.65 -3.33 3.30
C TYR A 418 -12.85 -3.16 1.79
N THR A 419 -13.35 -2.00 1.39
CA THR A 419 -13.51 -1.59 -0.02
C THR A 419 -12.43 -0.60 -0.45
N GLY A 420 -11.65 -0.12 0.50
CA GLY A 420 -10.43 0.66 0.31
C GLY A 420 -9.19 -0.16 0.67
N GLY A 421 -8.17 0.52 1.15
CA GLY A 421 -6.89 -0.11 1.49
C GLY A 421 -6.96 -0.99 2.72
N THR A 422 -6.30 -2.13 2.64
CA THR A 422 -6.05 -3.01 3.78
C THR A 422 -4.76 -3.79 3.58
N VAL A 423 -4.19 -4.35 4.65
CA VAL A 423 -3.06 -5.26 4.60
C VAL A 423 -2.97 -6.11 5.85
N VAL A 424 -2.60 -7.37 5.71
CA VAL A 424 -2.18 -8.22 6.81
C VAL A 424 -0.65 -8.26 6.85
N HIS A 425 -0.08 -7.84 7.99
CA HIS A 425 1.34 -7.97 8.26
C HIS A 425 1.61 -9.27 9.03
N ILE A 426 2.48 -10.10 8.47
CA ILE A 426 2.98 -11.32 9.12
C ILE A 426 4.38 -10.99 9.64
N PHE A 427 4.47 -10.73 10.95
CA PHE A 427 5.72 -10.32 11.59
C PHE A 427 6.58 -11.55 11.92
N ALA A 428 7.65 -11.77 11.15
CA ALA A 428 8.66 -12.77 11.46
C ALA A 428 9.76 -12.17 12.36
N GLY A 429 10.23 -12.92 13.35
CA GLY A 429 11.27 -12.44 14.25
C GLY A 429 12.63 -12.29 13.58
N GLU A 430 12.86 -13.04 12.52
CA GLU A 430 14.11 -13.09 11.75
C GLU A 430 13.84 -13.42 10.27
N ALA A 431 14.89 -13.40 9.46
CA ALA A 431 14.81 -13.78 8.06
C ALA A 431 14.51 -15.29 7.91
N ILE A 432 13.71 -15.62 6.90
CA ILE A 432 13.44 -17.00 6.52
C ILE A 432 14.62 -17.51 5.70
N GLN A 433 15.31 -18.56 6.18
CA GLN A 433 16.55 -19.04 5.55
C GLN A 433 16.32 -19.74 4.20
N ASP A 434 15.21 -20.48 4.09
CA ASP A 434 14.89 -21.24 2.88
C ASP A 434 13.84 -20.47 2.03
N ILE A 435 14.25 -20.05 0.84
CA ILE A 435 13.39 -19.34 -0.12
C ILE A 435 12.21 -20.20 -0.58
N SER A 436 12.36 -21.53 -0.58
CA SER A 436 11.25 -22.44 -0.94
C SER A 436 10.13 -22.41 0.10
N VAL A 437 10.48 -22.22 1.38
CA VAL A 437 9.50 -22.03 2.47
C VAL A 437 8.73 -20.73 2.25
N MET A 438 9.43 -19.63 1.90
CA MET A 438 8.78 -18.36 1.60
C MET A 438 7.82 -18.48 0.41
N LYS A 439 8.26 -19.08 -0.71
CA LYS A 439 7.42 -19.33 -1.89
C LYS A 439 6.18 -20.14 -1.54
N ASN A 440 6.35 -21.25 -0.82
CA ASN A 440 5.25 -22.12 -0.42
C ASN A 440 4.28 -21.42 0.54
N LEU A 441 4.76 -20.57 1.43
CA LEU A 441 3.94 -19.83 2.37
C LEU A 441 3.06 -18.79 1.64
N VAL A 442 3.65 -18.01 0.72
CA VAL A 442 2.90 -17.09 -0.14
C VAL A 442 1.84 -17.86 -0.95
N LYS A 443 2.22 -19.00 -1.56
CA LYS A 443 1.30 -19.86 -2.31
C LYS A 443 0.14 -20.35 -1.44
N LYS A 444 0.42 -20.84 -0.23
CA LYS A 444 -0.62 -21.28 0.71
C LYS A 444 -1.58 -20.16 1.09
N VAL A 445 -1.05 -18.96 1.39
CA VAL A 445 -1.90 -17.80 1.71
C VAL A 445 -2.80 -17.46 0.53
N CYS A 446 -2.24 -17.31 -0.67
CA CYS A 446 -3.02 -16.95 -1.87
C CYS A 446 -4.07 -17.99 -2.26
N THR A 447 -3.79 -19.28 -2.02
CA THR A 447 -4.70 -20.36 -2.42
C THR A 447 -5.82 -20.60 -1.41
N ASN A 448 -5.54 -20.50 -0.11
CA ASN A 448 -6.47 -20.90 0.94
C ASN A 448 -7.26 -19.72 1.53
N TYR A 449 -6.75 -18.49 1.41
CA TYR A 449 -7.37 -17.30 2.01
C TYR A 449 -7.83 -16.31 0.95
N LYS A 450 -8.89 -15.57 1.29
CA LYS A 450 -9.43 -14.47 0.48
C LYS A 450 -8.76 -13.13 0.77
N LEU A 451 -7.79 -13.12 1.66
CA LEU A 451 -7.00 -11.92 2.01
C LEU A 451 -6.58 -11.17 0.74
N PRO A 452 -7.00 -9.93 0.56
CA PRO A 452 -6.71 -9.20 -0.68
C PRO A 452 -5.26 -8.75 -0.78
N TYR A 453 -4.60 -8.48 0.37
CA TYR A 453 -3.28 -7.86 0.40
C TYR A 453 -2.53 -8.23 1.67
N PHE A 454 -1.28 -8.69 1.54
CA PHE A 454 -0.47 -9.10 2.68
C PHE A 454 1.02 -8.94 2.42
N THR A 455 1.81 -9.01 3.47
CA THR A 455 3.28 -8.98 3.41
C THR A 455 3.87 -9.72 4.59
N PHE A 456 5.05 -10.31 4.37
CA PHE A 456 5.92 -10.82 5.42
C PHE A 456 6.85 -9.72 5.88
N SER A 457 7.08 -9.62 7.18
CA SER A 457 7.84 -8.52 7.77
C SER A 457 8.85 -9.08 8.77
N PRO A 458 10.00 -9.58 8.30
CA PRO A 458 11.09 -9.97 9.17
C PRO A 458 11.67 -8.74 9.89
N THR A 459 12.25 -8.98 11.06
CA THR A 459 13.07 -8.00 11.76
C THR A 459 14.53 -8.26 11.40
N PHE A 460 15.29 -7.20 11.15
CA PHE A 460 16.72 -7.27 10.90
C PHE A 460 17.43 -6.04 11.45
N SER A 461 18.72 -6.15 11.62
CA SER A 461 19.57 -5.06 12.12
C SER A 461 20.66 -4.72 11.10
N VAL A 462 21.13 -3.50 11.13
CA VAL A 462 22.21 -3.03 10.25
C VAL A 462 23.35 -2.48 11.13
N CYS A 463 24.48 -3.14 11.09
CA CYS A 463 25.73 -2.67 11.70
C CYS A 463 26.44 -1.72 10.72
N PRO A 464 26.98 -0.58 11.16
CA PRO A 464 27.73 0.33 10.29
C PRO A 464 29.01 -0.28 9.69
N GLU A 465 29.60 -1.31 10.36
CA GLU A 465 30.83 -1.96 9.91
C GLU A 465 30.57 -3.29 9.16
N HIS A 466 29.55 -4.08 9.60
CA HIS A 466 29.31 -5.41 9.08
C HIS A 466 28.03 -5.52 8.22
N GLY A 467 27.26 -4.43 8.11
CA GLY A 467 26.02 -4.44 7.32
C GLY A 467 24.89 -5.23 7.97
N TYR A 468 24.19 -6.04 7.16
CA TYR A 468 22.99 -6.77 7.53
C TYR A 468 23.21 -7.88 8.56
N ILE A 469 22.36 -7.90 9.59
CA ILE A 469 22.30 -8.96 10.61
C ILE A 469 20.83 -9.39 10.74
N SER A 470 20.55 -10.69 10.67
CA SER A 470 19.19 -11.22 10.83
C SER A 470 18.73 -11.09 12.29
N GLY A 471 17.47 -10.70 12.49
CA GLY A 471 16.90 -10.54 13.82
C GLY A 471 17.13 -9.17 14.46
N GLU A 472 16.68 -9.05 15.71
CA GLU A 472 16.78 -7.82 16.50
C GLU A 472 18.10 -7.80 17.30
N HIS A 473 19.02 -6.93 16.90
CA HIS A 473 20.30 -6.70 17.57
C HIS A 473 20.52 -5.20 17.78
N SER A 474 20.46 -4.74 19.00
CA SER A 474 20.82 -3.35 19.34
C SER A 474 22.31 -3.07 19.25
N THR A 475 23.14 -4.12 19.40
CA THR A 475 24.59 -4.09 19.26
C THR A 475 25.04 -5.25 18.36
N CYS A 476 26.06 -4.98 17.55
CA CYS A 476 26.63 -5.97 16.66
C CYS A 476 27.30 -7.11 17.45
N PRO A 477 26.95 -8.38 17.17
CA PRO A 477 27.58 -9.51 17.86
C PRO A 477 29.07 -9.65 17.54
N ASP A 478 29.54 -9.14 16.39
CA ASP A 478 30.92 -9.27 15.94
C ASP A 478 31.85 -8.15 16.43
N CYS A 479 31.40 -6.89 16.41
CA CYS A 479 32.23 -5.74 16.75
C CYS A 479 31.73 -4.91 17.95
N GLY A 480 30.52 -5.17 18.47
CA GLY A 480 29.93 -4.43 19.57
C GLY A 480 29.45 -3.00 19.23
N ALA A 481 29.48 -2.60 17.95
CA ALA A 481 28.95 -1.30 17.53
C ALA A 481 27.42 -1.27 17.61
N ASP A 482 26.85 -0.08 17.86
CA ASP A 482 25.40 0.11 17.85
C ASP A 482 24.82 -0.17 16.47
N CYS A 483 23.75 -0.95 16.43
CA CYS A 483 23.03 -1.31 15.22
C CYS A 483 21.70 -0.58 15.10
N GLU A 484 21.30 -0.26 13.88
CA GLU A 484 19.93 0.17 13.58
C GLU A 484 19.04 -1.05 13.38
N VAL A 485 18.02 -1.19 14.22
CA VAL A 485 17.00 -2.24 14.08
C VAL A 485 15.92 -1.80 13.11
N PHE A 486 15.69 -2.56 12.06
CA PHE A 486 14.68 -2.31 11.05
C PHE A 486 13.51 -3.27 11.17
N SER A 487 12.33 -2.73 11.09
CA SER A 487 11.09 -3.49 10.92
C SER A 487 10.07 -2.62 10.20
N ARG A 488 8.93 -3.21 9.87
CA ARG A 488 7.83 -2.49 9.23
C ARG A 488 7.00 -1.77 10.30
N ILE A 489 6.94 -0.44 10.21
CA ILE A 489 6.17 0.34 11.20
C ILE A 489 4.65 0.11 11.03
N VAL A 490 4.11 0.42 9.87
CA VAL A 490 2.71 0.14 9.49
C VAL A 490 2.60 -0.24 8.03
N GLY A 491 3.47 0.26 7.18
CA GLY A 491 3.40 0.05 5.76
C GLY A 491 4.74 0.11 5.03
N TYR A 492 5.80 0.58 5.68
CA TYR A 492 7.13 0.68 5.09
C TYR A 492 8.21 0.38 6.15
N LEU A 493 9.38 -0.02 5.67
CA LEU A 493 10.54 -0.31 6.50
C LEU A 493 11.15 0.99 7.02
N ARG A 494 11.48 1.01 8.30
CA ARG A 494 12.14 2.16 8.93
C ARG A 494 12.86 1.71 10.21
N PRO A 495 13.98 2.34 10.58
CA PRO A 495 14.61 2.11 11.87
C PRO A 495 13.62 2.31 13.03
N VAL A 496 13.55 1.35 13.95
CA VAL A 496 12.58 1.35 15.06
C VAL A 496 12.76 2.54 15.99
N ASN A 497 14.01 2.99 16.19
CA ASN A 497 14.34 4.16 17.01
C ASN A 497 13.77 5.49 16.45
N GLN A 498 13.39 5.52 15.17
CA GLN A 498 12.77 6.68 14.52
C GLN A 498 11.23 6.64 14.54
N TRP A 499 10.62 5.62 15.15
CA TRP A 499 9.17 5.53 15.26
C TRP A 499 8.65 6.41 16.40
N ASN A 500 7.38 6.78 16.36
CA ASN A 500 6.75 7.44 17.51
C ASN A 500 6.64 6.49 18.72
N ASP A 501 6.53 7.05 19.93
CA ASP A 501 6.56 6.30 21.18
C ASP A 501 5.55 5.15 21.24
N GLY A 502 4.32 5.37 20.71
CA GLY A 502 3.28 4.35 20.70
C GLY A 502 3.61 3.18 19.77
N LYS A 503 4.29 3.44 18.64
CA LYS A 503 4.73 2.39 17.73
C LYS A 503 5.97 1.66 18.22
N GLN A 504 6.86 2.32 18.94
CA GLN A 504 7.96 1.65 19.64
C GLN A 504 7.43 0.73 20.73
N GLU A 505 6.41 1.17 21.48
CA GLU A 505 5.76 0.32 22.48
C GLU A 505 5.02 -0.86 21.83
N GLU A 506 4.34 -0.65 20.70
CA GLU A 506 3.73 -1.73 19.92
C GLU A 506 4.77 -2.76 19.48
N PHE A 507 5.94 -2.30 19.00
CA PHE A 507 7.03 -3.17 18.55
C PHE A 507 7.51 -4.08 19.70
N LYS A 508 7.73 -3.52 20.89
CA LYS A 508 8.13 -4.30 22.09
C LYS A 508 7.09 -5.35 22.50
N ASN A 509 5.83 -5.13 22.17
CA ASN A 509 4.73 -6.03 22.48
C ASN A 509 4.45 -7.06 21.38
N ARG A 510 5.10 -6.97 20.21
CA ARG A 510 4.87 -7.89 19.09
C ARG A 510 5.28 -9.31 19.45
N LYS A 511 4.36 -10.25 19.25
CA LYS A 511 4.72 -11.65 19.09
C LYS A 511 5.12 -11.87 17.64
N THR A 512 6.24 -12.52 17.44
CA THR A 512 6.76 -12.86 16.12
C THR A 512 6.42 -14.29 15.77
N PHE A 513 6.07 -14.52 14.52
CA PHE A 513 5.70 -15.83 14.03
C PHE A 513 6.95 -16.67 13.75
N CYS A 514 7.00 -17.91 14.25
CA CYS A 514 8.00 -18.89 13.85
C CYS A 514 7.59 -19.51 12.52
N VAL A 515 8.45 -19.33 11.50
CA VAL A 515 8.18 -19.86 10.15
C VAL A 515 8.91 -21.18 9.92
N THR A 516 9.84 -21.52 10.80
CA THR A 516 10.74 -22.68 10.69
C THR A 516 10.48 -23.76 11.72
N CYS A 517 9.46 -23.62 12.56
CA CYS A 517 9.09 -24.62 13.59
C CYS A 517 8.18 -25.71 13.03
#